data_0b047ca6c9d45c9f2812409fb22fed01
#
_entry.id   0b047ca6c9d45c9f2812409fb22fed01
#
_cell.length_a   1.000
_cell.length_b   1.000
_cell.length_c   1.000
_cell.angle_alpha   90.00
_cell.angle_beta   90.00
_cell.angle_gamma   90.00
#
_symmetry.space_group_name_H-M   'P 1'
#
loop_
_entity.id
_entity.type
_entity.pdbx_description
1 polymer ?
#
loop_
_entity_poly.entity_id
_entity_poly.type
_entity_poly.pdbx_seq_one_letter_code
_entity_poly.pdbx_strand_id
1 'polypeptide(L)'
;MIKKITLFILLISSVTIFSQQTYYNEVNLNLTGTTLKEELATKIISTHTRFLFYDQIWDASKATDVNPNNNQEVVLIYGWENGTDADVTNDRTRGINNNSGNVGDWNREHVYSQSLGTPPLSDEGPGSDAHHLRPADTQRNSSRNNRKFTAGSGFSGAQSNGGWYPGDEWKGDVARMMMYMYVRYDDRCLISNIGIGDNSNTPDDMIDLFLQWNAEDPVSEIEKQRNDYHENLSNQNAQGNRNPFIDNPRLATRIWGGPEAEDIWGIYTNSDTEAPTVPTNLQASNITTFSIDLSWSASTDNVGVTSYDIYVNGNLEVATSTTSITISNLLPDSNYSFAVLAKDIANNVSQLSTPLDTKTLKDIEPPTIPQNLVISNETESTFIISWDASTDNTKVGIYEIYLDDVLYGSSNNEMFTANGLAPSTTYKVQVLAVDEVGNKSALSTPVNGTTTNGSATATELF
;
A
#
# COMPACT_ATOMS: atom_id res chain seq x y z
N MET A 1 -16.44 40.17 40.76
CA MET A 1 -16.67 38.73 41.03
C MET A 1 -16.92 38.01 39.72
N ILE A 2 -15.88 37.42 39.15
CA ILE A 2 -15.99 36.65 37.87
C ILE A 2 -16.08 35.19 38.27
N LYS A 3 -17.25 34.57 38.01
CA LYS A 3 -17.48 33.14 38.21
C LYS A 3 -16.72 32.37 37.14
N LYS A 4 -15.70 31.57 37.50
CA LYS A 4 -15.11 30.55 36.67
C LYS A 4 -16.07 29.41 36.47
N ILE A 5 -16.55 29.19 35.26
CA ILE A 5 -17.30 28.01 34.87
C ILE A 5 -16.23 26.96 34.47
N THR A 6 -16.09 25.92 35.29
CA THR A 6 -15.27 24.74 34.98
C THR A 6 -16.10 23.83 34.10
N LEU A 7 -15.74 23.74 32.83
CA LEU A 7 -16.36 22.81 31.88
C LEU A 7 -15.79 21.40 32.14
N PHE A 8 -16.60 20.52 32.71
CA PHE A 8 -16.29 19.10 32.82
C PHE A 8 -16.57 18.47 31.45
N ILE A 9 -15.51 18.16 30.68
CA ILE A 9 -15.63 17.34 29.47
C ILE A 9 -15.70 15.89 29.95
N LEU A 10 -16.93 15.32 29.92
CA LEU A 10 -17.14 13.91 30.11
C LEU A 10 -16.63 13.17 28.86
N LEU A 11 -15.45 12.55 28.92
CA LEU A 11 -15.02 11.59 27.91
C LEU A 11 -15.95 10.38 28.01
N ILE A 12 -16.95 10.32 27.15
CA ILE A 12 -17.70 9.08 26.91
C ILE A 12 -16.77 8.22 26.05
N SER A 13 -16.04 7.30 26.69
CA SER A 13 -15.46 6.17 25.99
C SER A 13 -16.63 5.34 25.45
N SER A 14 -16.87 5.42 24.14
CA SER A 14 -17.77 4.50 23.46
C SER A 14 -17.14 3.11 23.57
N VAL A 15 -17.65 2.30 24.51
CA VAL A 15 -17.41 0.85 24.48
C VAL A 15 -18.18 0.36 23.26
N THR A 16 -17.47 0.15 22.15
CA THR A 16 -17.97 -0.59 21.01
C THR A 16 -18.17 -2.02 21.46
N ILE A 17 -19.41 -2.39 21.80
CA ILE A 17 -19.79 -3.79 22.00
C ILE A 17 -19.73 -4.42 20.62
N PHE A 18 -18.73 -5.24 20.35
CA PHE A 18 -18.53 -5.89 19.07
C PHE A 18 -19.65 -6.92 18.84
N SER A 19 -20.43 -6.75 17.78
CA SER A 19 -21.50 -7.66 17.36
C SER A 19 -21.00 -9.09 17.09
N GLN A 20 -19.73 -9.25 16.73
CA GLN A 20 -19.07 -10.51 16.51
C GLN A 20 -19.08 -11.44 17.72
N GLN A 21 -18.94 -10.90 18.92
CA GLN A 21 -19.02 -11.70 20.15
C GLN A 21 -20.41 -12.34 20.34
N THR A 22 -21.46 -11.72 19.87
CA THR A 22 -22.82 -12.25 19.97
C THR A 22 -22.97 -13.55 19.15
N TYR A 23 -22.37 -13.66 18.00
CA TYR A 23 -22.34 -14.89 17.19
C TYR A 23 -21.73 -16.06 17.98
N TYR A 24 -20.73 -15.80 18.82
CA TYR A 24 -20.00 -16.81 19.59
C TYR A 24 -20.51 -17.03 21.03
N ASN A 25 -21.68 -16.51 21.40
CA ASN A 25 -22.20 -16.62 22.79
C ASN A 25 -22.30 -18.05 23.31
N GLU A 26 -22.45 -19.05 22.44
CA GLU A 26 -22.54 -20.47 22.79
C GLU A 26 -21.18 -21.20 22.72
N VAL A 27 -20.12 -20.52 22.34
CA VAL A 27 -18.76 -21.07 22.23
C VAL A 27 -18.00 -20.78 23.52
N ASN A 28 -17.37 -21.80 24.10
CA ASN A 28 -16.49 -21.58 25.24
C ASN A 28 -15.12 -21.07 24.79
N LEU A 29 -15.01 -19.76 24.65
CA LEU A 29 -13.80 -19.07 24.19
C LEU A 29 -12.61 -19.15 25.18
N ASN A 30 -12.79 -19.67 26.39
CA ASN A 30 -11.70 -19.89 27.34
C ASN A 30 -10.89 -21.17 27.06
N LEU A 31 -11.39 -22.06 26.21
CA LEU A 31 -10.68 -23.26 25.79
C LEU A 31 -9.44 -22.94 24.95
N THR A 32 -8.58 -23.90 24.77
CA THR A 32 -7.37 -23.84 23.96
C THR A 32 -7.16 -25.16 23.18
N GLY A 33 -6.25 -25.16 22.24
CA GLY A 33 -5.88 -26.37 21.48
C GLY A 33 -7.05 -26.91 20.66
N THR A 34 -7.00 -28.20 20.37
CA THR A 34 -8.00 -28.89 19.53
C THR A 34 -9.42 -28.81 20.11
N THR A 35 -9.57 -28.70 21.43
CA THR A 35 -10.90 -28.53 22.07
C THR A 35 -11.56 -27.20 21.65
N LEU A 36 -10.81 -26.10 21.55
CA LEU A 36 -11.35 -24.84 21.01
C LEU A 36 -11.65 -24.96 19.52
N LYS A 37 -10.78 -25.67 18.74
CA LYS A 37 -11.03 -25.96 17.32
C LYS A 37 -12.38 -26.66 17.13
N GLU A 38 -12.67 -27.68 17.92
CA GLU A 38 -13.92 -28.47 17.85
C GLU A 38 -15.17 -27.61 18.19
N GLU A 39 -15.08 -26.76 19.20
CA GLU A 39 -16.15 -25.81 19.54
C GLU A 39 -16.44 -24.84 18.41
N LEU A 40 -15.40 -24.24 17.83
CA LEU A 40 -15.54 -23.34 16.67
C LEU A 40 -16.07 -24.08 15.44
N ALA A 41 -15.57 -25.30 15.16
CA ALA A 41 -16.08 -26.14 14.08
C ALA A 41 -17.58 -26.40 14.24
N THR A 42 -18.02 -26.78 15.45
CA THR A 42 -19.43 -27.01 15.77
C THR A 42 -20.27 -25.77 15.48
N LYS A 43 -19.80 -24.57 15.89
CA LYS A 43 -20.50 -23.31 15.64
C LYS A 43 -20.60 -23.00 14.14
N ILE A 44 -19.49 -23.07 13.41
CA ILE A 44 -19.43 -22.82 11.96
C ILE A 44 -20.37 -23.78 11.22
N ILE A 45 -20.34 -25.08 11.57
CA ILE A 45 -21.16 -26.12 10.93
C ILE A 45 -22.64 -25.89 11.18
N SER A 46 -23.03 -25.62 12.43
CA SER A 46 -24.45 -25.45 12.80
C SER A 46 -25.08 -24.19 12.21
N THR A 47 -24.29 -23.15 11.97
CA THR A 47 -24.77 -21.89 11.38
C THR A 47 -24.67 -21.83 9.87
N HIS A 48 -23.88 -22.71 9.22
CA HIS A 48 -23.81 -22.84 7.78
C HIS A 48 -25.08 -23.55 7.22
N THR A 49 -26.16 -22.82 7.11
CA THR A 49 -27.48 -23.37 6.80
C THR A 49 -27.86 -23.24 5.31
N ARG A 50 -27.14 -22.40 4.56
CA ARG A 50 -27.35 -22.26 3.11
C ARG A 50 -26.09 -22.64 2.36
N PHE A 51 -26.15 -23.75 1.63
CA PHE A 51 -25.06 -24.21 0.75
C PHE A 51 -25.23 -23.59 -0.62
N LEU A 52 -24.19 -22.92 -1.09
CA LEU A 52 -24.20 -22.28 -2.40
C LEU A 52 -23.82 -23.29 -3.48
N PHE A 53 -24.42 -23.15 -4.66
CA PHE A 53 -23.93 -23.75 -5.88
C PHE A 53 -22.78 -22.90 -6.44
N TYR A 54 -21.87 -23.53 -7.15
CA TYR A 54 -20.68 -22.83 -7.66
C TYR A 54 -21.02 -21.60 -8.52
N ASP A 55 -22.11 -21.63 -9.30
CA ASP A 55 -22.55 -20.48 -10.09
C ASP A 55 -23.02 -19.29 -9.23
N GLN A 56 -23.54 -19.53 -8.05
CA GLN A 56 -23.96 -18.46 -7.13
C GLN A 56 -22.79 -17.69 -6.53
N ILE A 57 -21.57 -18.27 -6.60
CA ILE A 57 -20.36 -17.61 -6.13
C ILE A 57 -20.03 -16.34 -6.95
N TRP A 58 -20.45 -16.26 -8.22
CA TRP A 58 -20.31 -15.01 -8.97
C TRP A 58 -21.02 -13.84 -8.29
N ASP A 59 -22.27 -14.06 -7.90
CA ASP A 59 -23.08 -13.01 -7.25
C ASP A 59 -22.64 -12.78 -5.80
N ALA A 60 -22.24 -13.83 -5.08
CA ALA A 60 -21.65 -13.69 -3.74
C ALA A 60 -20.40 -12.82 -3.80
N SER A 61 -19.46 -13.12 -4.69
CA SER A 61 -18.22 -12.34 -4.86
C SER A 61 -18.49 -10.88 -5.25
N LYS A 62 -19.47 -10.63 -6.13
CA LYS A 62 -19.88 -9.25 -6.48
C LYS A 62 -20.43 -8.46 -5.30
N ALA A 63 -20.98 -9.14 -4.31
CA ALA A 63 -21.52 -8.50 -3.12
C ALA A 63 -20.50 -8.37 -1.98
N THR A 64 -19.59 -9.33 -1.84
CA THR A 64 -18.65 -9.42 -0.73
C THR A 64 -17.31 -8.77 -0.99
N ASP A 65 -16.86 -8.72 -2.25
CA ASP A 65 -15.56 -8.19 -2.63
C ASP A 65 -15.67 -6.84 -3.37
N VAL A 66 -16.77 -6.13 -3.20
CA VAL A 66 -16.96 -4.81 -3.80
C VAL A 66 -15.89 -3.83 -3.29
N ASN A 67 -15.33 -3.04 -4.20
CA ASN A 67 -14.36 -2.01 -3.83
C ASN A 67 -15.06 -0.93 -2.97
N PRO A 68 -14.62 -0.70 -1.72
CA PRO A 68 -15.23 0.31 -0.85
C PRO A 68 -15.23 1.73 -1.42
N ASN A 69 -14.30 2.03 -2.32
CA ASN A 69 -14.15 3.33 -2.94
C ASN A 69 -14.90 3.45 -4.29
N ASN A 70 -15.31 2.32 -4.89
CA ASN A 70 -16.00 2.29 -6.17
C ASN A 70 -16.89 1.04 -6.28
N ASN A 71 -18.17 1.17 -6.04
CA ASN A 71 -19.13 0.06 -6.08
C ASN A 71 -19.35 -0.58 -7.47
N GLN A 72 -18.72 -0.08 -8.52
CA GLN A 72 -18.71 -0.68 -9.86
C GLN A 72 -17.53 -1.62 -10.08
N GLU A 73 -16.71 -1.85 -9.06
CA GLU A 73 -15.52 -2.71 -9.10
C GLU A 73 -15.54 -3.76 -7.99
N VAL A 74 -14.84 -4.85 -8.23
CA VAL A 74 -14.44 -5.83 -7.21
C VAL A 74 -12.95 -5.73 -6.93
N VAL A 75 -12.57 -6.06 -5.71
CA VAL A 75 -11.17 -6.19 -5.28
C VAL A 75 -10.67 -7.58 -5.63
N LEU A 76 -9.53 -7.66 -6.32
CA LEU A 76 -8.92 -8.89 -6.81
C LEU A 76 -7.84 -9.37 -5.83
N ILE A 77 -8.00 -10.58 -5.31
CA ILE A 77 -6.93 -11.23 -4.54
C ILE A 77 -5.68 -11.36 -5.41
N TYR A 78 -4.50 -11.18 -4.81
CA TYR A 78 -3.18 -11.20 -5.45
C TYR A 78 -2.84 -9.96 -6.30
N GLY A 79 -3.75 -9.00 -6.50
CA GLY A 79 -3.44 -7.71 -7.13
C GLY A 79 -2.73 -6.74 -6.17
N TRP A 80 -1.91 -5.82 -6.69
CA TRP A 80 -1.16 -4.87 -5.85
C TRP A 80 -1.05 -3.46 -6.42
N GLU A 81 -1.45 -3.23 -7.64
CA GLU A 81 -1.39 -1.91 -8.25
C GLU A 81 -2.78 -1.45 -8.71
N ASN A 82 -2.94 -0.21 -9.12
CA ASN A 82 -4.25 0.41 -9.39
C ASN A 82 -4.47 0.75 -10.87
N GLY A 83 -3.94 -0.07 -11.81
CA GLY A 83 -4.12 0.15 -13.25
C GLY A 83 -3.34 1.35 -13.78
N THR A 84 -2.14 1.59 -13.24
CA THR A 84 -1.28 2.70 -13.66
C THR A 84 -0.29 2.33 -14.75
N ASP A 85 -0.11 1.04 -15.01
CA ASP A 85 0.75 0.51 -16.07
C ASP A 85 -0.04 -0.22 -17.17
N ALA A 86 0.63 -0.97 -18.03
CA ALA A 86 0.01 -1.74 -19.12
C ALA A 86 -0.25 -3.21 -18.73
N ASP A 87 0.18 -3.66 -17.56
CA ASP A 87 0.01 -5.03 -17.08
C ASP A 87 -1.28 -5.16 -16.27
N VAL A 88 -2.37 -5.49 -16.94
CA VAL A 88 -3.66 -5.69 -16.28
C VAL A 88 -3.70 -6.90 -15.33
N THR A 89 -2.68 -7.75 -15.29
CA THR A 89 -2.68 -8.96 -14.45
C THR A 89 -2.34 -8.66 -13.00
N ASN A 90 -1.79 -7.51 -12.71
CA ASN A 90 -1.40 -7.03 -11.38
C ASN A 90 -2.40 -6.04 -10.77
N ASP A 91 -3.44 -5.65 -11.50
CA ASP A 91 -4.48 -4.75 -11.02
C ASP A 91 -5.14 -5.28 -9.74
N ARG A 92 -5.30 -4.40 -8.78
CA ARG A 92 -5.98 -4.68 -7.51
C ARG A 92 -7.50 -4.66 -7.63
N THR A 93 -8.05 -3.98 -8.63
CA THR A 93 -9.50 -3.87 -8.85
C THR A 93 -9.88 -4.13 -10.29
N ARG A 94 -11.11 -4.55 -10.51
CA ARG A 94 -11.65 -4.77 -11.84
C ARG A 94 -13.15 -4.47 -11.87
N GLY A 95 -13.65 -4.01 -13.02
CA GLY A 95 -15.08 -3.81 -13.22
C GLY A 95 -15.90 -5.01 -12.79
N ILE A 96 -16.92 -4.81 -11.97
CA ILE A 96 -17.73 -5.85 -11.31
C ILE A 96 -18.35 -6.84 -12.32
N ASN A 97 -18.60 -6.40 -13.54
CA ASN A 97 -19.19 -7.24 -14.62
C ASN A 97 -18.13 -7.77 -15.61
N ASN A 98 -16.85 -7.50 -15.40
CA ASN A 98 -15.77 -8.04 -16.22
C ASN A 98 -15.34 -9.42 -15.69
N ASN A 99 -16.27 -10.38 -15.72
CA ASN A 99 -16.17 -11.69 -15.06
C ASN A 99 -16.43 -12.88 -15.99
N SER A 100 -15.96 -12.82 -17.22
CA SER A 100 -16.16 -13.91 -18.20
C SER A 100 -15.08 -14.99 -18.15
N GLY A 101 -13.96 -14.74 -17.50
CA GLY A 101 -12.80 -15.63 -17.48
C GLY A 101 -11.85 -15.47 -18.67
N ASN A 102 -12.05 -14.46 -19.51
CA ASN A 102 -11.10 -14.10 -20.58
C ASN A 102 -9.91 -13.31 -20.02
N VAL A 103 -8.91 -13.09 -20.87
CA VAL A 103 -7.80 -12.19 -20.58
C VAL A 103 -8.34 -10.78 -20.29
N GLY A 104 -7.95 -10.21 -19.16
CA GLY A 104 -8.43 -8.90 -18.71
C GLY A 104 -9.73 -8.93 -17.92
N ASP A 105 -10.33 -10.10 -17.69
CA ASP A 105 -11.46 -10.30 -16.79
C ASP A 105 -11.00 -10.90 -15.46
N TRP A 106 -11.89 -10.93 -14.49
CA TRP A 106 -11.71 -11.69 -13.27
C TRP A 106 -12.50 -12.99 -13.29
N ASN A 107 -12.05 -13.97 -12.50
CA ASN A 107 -12.77 -15.22 -12.27
C ASN A 107 -12.79 -15.56 -10.77
N ARG A 108 -13.42 -16.70 -10.43
CA ARG A 108 -13.50 -17.21 -9.06
C ARG A 108 -12.25 -18.02 -8.76
N GLU A 109 -11.38 -17.47 -7.92
CA GLU A 109 -10.21 -18.16 -7.40
C GLU A 109 -10.61 -19.09 -6.26
N HIS A 110 -10.29 -20.38 -6.37
CA HIS A 110 -10.27 -21.31 -5.24
C HIS A 110 -8.98 -21.12 -4.46
N VAL A 111 -8.98 -20.27 -3.43
CA VAL A 111 -7.79 -20.02 -2.62
C VAL A 111 -7.31 -21.33 -1.98
N TYR A 112 -8.23 -22.18 -1.47
CA TYR A 112 -7.93 -23.61 -1.27
C TYR A 112 -8.17 -24.34 -2.61
N SER A 113 -7.09 -24.70 -3.30
CA SER A 113 -7.18 -25.31 -4.63
C SER A 113 -7.96 -26.63 -4.61
N GLN A 114 -8.94 -26.77 -5.51
CA GLN A 114 -9.80 -27.95 -5.58
C GLN A 114 -9.01 -29.27 -5.66
N SER A 115 -7.98 -29.31 -6.49
CA SER A 115 -7.17 -30.53 -6.71
C SER A 115 -6.35 -30.97 -5.49
N LEU A 116 -6.22 -30.10 -4.48
CA LEU A 116 -5.43 -30.36 -3.26
C LEU A 116 -6.30 -30.84 -2.09
N GLY A 117 -7.61 -30.89 -2.22
CA GLY A 117 -8.49 -31.51 -1.25
C GLY A 117 -8.35 -33.05 -1.22
N THR A 118 -8.77 -33.66 -0.14
CA THR A 118 -8.70 -35.13 0.07
C THR A 118 -10.09 -35.71 0.36
N PRO A 119 -10.80 -36.29 -0.62
CA PRO A 119 -10.52 -36.28 -2.08
C PRO A 119 -10.62 -34.86 -2.67
N PRO A 120 -10.21 -34.65 -3.94
CA PRO A 120 -10.35 -33.36 -4.59
C PRO A 120 -11.74 -32.74 -4.42
N LEU A 121 -11.79 -31.42 -4.21
CA LEU A 121 -13.04 -30.71 -3.96
C LEU A 121 -13.87 -30.64 -5.25
N SER A 122 -15.17 -30.88 -5.13
CA SER A 122 -16.14 -30.72 -6.23
C SER A 122 -16.74 -29.30 -6.21
N ASP A 123 -17.57 -28.99 -7.19
CA ASP A 123 -18.32 -27.73 -7.28
C ASP A 123 -19.46 -27.62 -6.24
N GLU A 124 -19.46 -28.50 -5.26
CA GLU A 124 -20.41 -28.54 -4.13
C GLU A 124 -19.66 -28.69 -2.80
N GLY A 125 -20.29 -28.29 -1.72
CA GLY A 125 -19.71 -28.38 -0.38
C GLY A 125 -18.45 -27.53 -0.24
N PRO A 126 -17.28 -28.11 0.13
CA PRO A 126 -16.06 -27.32 0.32
C PRO A 126 -15.63 -26.53 -0.92
N GLY A 127 -15.90 -27.04 -2.13
CA GLY A 127 -15.50 -26.37 -3.36
C GLY A 127 -16.41 -25.21 -3.80
N SER A 128 -17.55 -25.02 -3.13
CA SER A 128 -18.45 -23.86 -3.31
C SER A 128 -18.64 -23.04 -2.03
N ASP A 129 -17.78 -23.23 -1.02
CA ASP A 129 -17.80 -22.38 0.18
C ASP A 129 -17.24 -21.00 -0.13
N ALA A 130 -18.09 -19.98 0.00
CA ALA A 130 -17.76 -18.62 -0.36
C ALA A 130 -16.65 -18.00 0.51
N HIS A 131 -16.38 -18.54 1.71
CA HIS A 131 -15.33 -18.02 2.57
C HIS A 131 -13.91 -18.18 2.00
N HIS A 132 -13.68 -19.11 1.05
CA HIS A 132 -12.38 -19.26 0.39
C HIS A 132 -12.40 -18.96 -1.12
N LEU A 133 -13.54 -18.55 -1.66
CA LEU A 133 -13.66 -18.16 -3.08
C LEU A 133 -13.57 -16.65 -3.21
N ARG A 134 -12.63 -16.16 -4.04
CA ARG A 134 -12.36 -14.74 -4.21
C ARG A 134 -12.31 -14.35 -5.69
N PRO A 135 -12.66 -13.12 -6.04
CA PRO A 135 -12.31 -12.59 -7.37
C PRO A 135 -10.77 -12.55 -7.51
N ALA A 136 -10.27 -13.03 -8.63
CA ALA A 136 -8.86 -12.90 -9.01
C ALA A 136 -8.75 -12.58 -10.50
N ASP A 137 -7.70 -11.89 -10.91
CA ASP A 137 -7.38 -11.78 -12.33
C ASP A 137 -7.24 -13.18 -12.95
N THR A 138 -7.86 -13.41 -14.11
CA THR A 138 -7.92 -14.73 -14.75
C THR A 138 -6.53 -15.30 -15.07
N GLN A 139 -5.60 -14.46 -15.49
CA GLN A 139 -4.24 -14.90 -15.85
C GLN A 139 -3.42 -15.16 -14.60
N ARG A 140 -3.58 -14.35 -13.55
CA ARG A 140 -2.92 -14.53 -12.27
C ARG A 140 -3.42 -15.78 -11.56
N ASN A 141 -4.73 -16.03 -11.56
CA ASN A 141 -5.32 -17.28 -11.09
C ASN A 141 -4.74 -18.49 -11.85
N SER A 142 -4.67 -18.41 -13.19
CA SER A 142 -4.06 -19.45 -14.02
C SER A 142 -2.57 -19.65 -13.69
N SER A 143 -1.85 -18.58 -13.38
CA SER A 143 -0.44 -18.63 -12.98
C SER A 143 -0.26 -19.26 -11.60
N ARG A 144 -1.16 -18.97 -10.65
CA ARG A 144 -1.18 -19.62 -9.35
C ARG A 144 -1.49 -21.09 -9.47
N ASN A 145 -2.52 -21.47 -10.26
CA ASN A 145 -2.94 -22.84 -10.47
C ASN A 145 -3.14 -23.59 -9.12
N ASN A 146 -2.54 -24.77 -8.96
CA ASN A 146 -2.55 -25.55 -7.71
C ASN A 146 -1.23 -25.47 -6.93
N ARG A 147 -0.46 -24.41 -7.10
CA ARG A 147 0.77 -24.21 -6.31
C ARG A 147 0.44 -24.06 -4.83
N LYS A 148 1.18 -24.74 -3.98
CA LYS A 148 1.10 -24.56 -2.53
C LYS A 148 1.58 -23.16 -2.15
N PHE A 149 0.98 -22.60 -1.13
CA PHE A 149 1.46 -21.35 -0.56
C PHE A 149 2.82 -21.54 0.12
N THR A 150 3.68 -20.54 0.01
CA THR A 150 5.03 -20.55 0.57
C THR A 150 5.47 -19.16 0.99
N ALA A 151 6.46 -19.08 1.87
CA ALA A 151 7.06 -17.82 2.29
C ALA A 151 7.62 -17.04 1.10
N GLY A 152 7.56 -15.72 1.21
CA GLY A 152 8.04 -14.75 0.23
C GLY A 152 7.98 -13.34 0.82
N SER A 153 8.15 -12.34 -0.02
CA SER A 153 8.02 -10.92 0.34
C SER A 153 7.64 -10.08 -0.89
N GLY A 154 7.03 -8.93 -0.64
CA GLY A 154 6.60 -8.00 -1.69
C GLY A 154 5.32 -8.46 -2.39
N PHE A 155 5.34 -8.49 -3.72
CA PHE A 155 4.17 -8.78 -4.53
C PHE A 155 3.88 -10.27 -4.71
N SER A 156 2.65 -10.60 -5.08
CA SER A 156 2.24 -11.98 -5.31
C SER A 156 2.98 -12.60 -6.51
N GLY A 157 3.31 -13.89 -6.42
CA GLY A 157 3.96 -14.58 -7.53
C GLY A 157 4.53 -15.96 -7.20
N ALA A 158 4.91 -16.67 -8.26
CA ALA A 158 5.57 -17.96 -8.14
C ALA A 158 6.97 -17.80 -7.54
N GLN A 159 7.30 -18.66 -6.59
CA GLN A 159 8.59 -18.68 -5.91
C GLN A 159 9.53 -19.75 -6.50
N SER A 160 10.83 -19.60 -6.26
CA SER A 160 11.87 -20.50 -6.80
C SER A 160 11.71 -21.97 -6.36
N ASN A 161 11.05 -22.22 -5.23
CA ASN A 161 10.72 -23.54 -4.74
C ASN A 161 9.46 -24.18 -5.38
N GLY A 162 8.86 -23.50 -6.39
CA GLY A 162 7.64 -23.94 -7.08
C GLY A 162 6.34 -23.57 -6.37
N GLY A 163 6.39 -22.97 -5.19
CA GLY A 163 5.24 -22.46 -4.45
C GLY A 163 4.72 -21.13 -4.99
N TRP A 164 3.69 -20.61 -4.32
CA TRP A 164 3.07 -19.30 -4.60
C TRP A 164 3.12 -18.42 -3.36
N TYR A 165 3.64 -17.21 -3.48
CA TYR A 165 3.50 -16.19 -2.46
C TYR A 165 2.30 -15.29 -2.80
N PRO A 166 1.34 -15.07 -1.88
CA PRO A 166 0.14 -14.30 -2.19
C PRO A 166 0.36 -12.79 -2.29
N GLY A 167 1.49 -12.29 -1.79
CA GLY A 167 1.79 -10.86 -1.60
C GLY A 167 1.65 -10.44 -0.14
N ASP A 168 2.42 -9.43 0.25
CA ASP A 168 2.42 -8.92 1.65
C ASP A 168 1.03 -8.47 2.09
N GLU A 169 0.23 -7.91 1.17
CA GLU A 169 -1.13 -7.43 1.42
C GLU A 169 -2.17 -8.55 1.62
N TRP A 170 -1.90 -9.77 1.11
CA TRP A 170 -2.89 -10.84 1.04
C TRP A 170 -2.56 -12.06 1.90
N LYS A 171 -1.38 -12.07 2.51
CA LYS A 171 -0.90 -13.25 3.24
C LYS A 171 -1.78 -13.61 4.45
N GLY A 172 -2.27 -12.62 5.19
CA GLY A 172 -3.19 -12.82 6.30
C GLY A 172 -4.57 -13.26 5.86
N ASP A 173 -5.13 -12.62 4.80
CA ASP A 173 -6.39 -13.03 4.18
C ASP A 173 -6.34 -14.52 3.81
N VAL A 174 -5.27 -14.94 3.11
CA VAL A 174 -5.06 -16.34 2.72
C VAL A 174 -4.97 -17.24 3.94
N ALA A 175 -4.17 -16.88 4.95
CA ALA A 175 -4.01 -17.68 6.16
C ALA A 175 -5.35 -17.93 6.85
N ARG A 176 -6.14 -16.86 7.08
CA ARG A 176 -7.46 -16.94 7.73
C ARG A 176 -8.47 -17.76 6.93
N MET A 177 -8.41 -17.70 5.59
CA MET A 177 -9.23 -18.58 4.74
C MET A 177 -8.82 -20.05 4.87
N MET A 178 -7.52 -20.36 4.88
CA MET A 178 -7.04 -21.74 5.02
C MET A 178 -7.37 -22.30 6.40
N MET A 179 -7.22 -21.52 7.46
CA MET A 179 -7.62 -21.89 8.81
C MET A 179 -9.11 -22.19 8.91
N TYR A 180 -9.95 -21.35 8.30
CA TYR A 180 -11.40 -21.58 8.24
C TYR A 180 -11.73 -22.89 7.52
N MET A 181 -11.14 -23.13 6.35
CA MET A 181 -11.38 -24.35 5.57
C MET A 181 -11.00 -25.60 6.36
N TYR A 182 -9.88 -25.52 7.08
CA TYR A 182 -9.42 -26.62 7.92
C TYR A 182 -10.35 -26.87 9.13
N VAL A 183 -10.75 -25.82 9.83
CA VAL A 183 -11.69 -25.95 10.97
C VAL A 183 -13.06 -26.44 10.51
N ARG A 184 -13.53 -25.98 9.35
CA ARG A 184 -14.85 -26.33 8.82
C ARG A 184 -14.93 -27.73 8.22
N TYR A 185 -13.87 -28.18 7.56
CA TYR A 185 -13.88 -29.37 6.70
C TYR A 185 -12.85 -30.44 7.07
N ASP A 186 -12.03 -30.16 8.07
CA ASP A 186 -11.03 -31.05 8.68
C ASP A 186 -10.20 -31.83 7.64
N ASP A 187 -10.16 -33.15 7.68
CA ASP A 187 -9.37 -34.02 6.78
C ASP A 187 -9.61 -33.75 5.28
N ARG A 188 -10.73 -33.12 4.91
CA ARG A 188 -11.02 -32.72 3.54
C ARG A 188 -10.13 -31.57 3.05
N CYS A 189 -9.71 -30.71 3.97
CA CYS A 189 -8.97 -29.47 3.69
C CYS A 189 -7.71 -29.37 4.55
N LEU A 190 -6.87 -30.40 4.49
CA LEU A 190 -5.60 -30.44 5.24
C LEU A 190 -4.69 -29.27 4.84
N ILE A 191 -4.10 -28.65 5.83
CA ILE A 191 -3.21 -27.49 5.67
C ILE A 191 -1.90 -27.88 4.98
N SER A 192 -1.33 -29.02 5.30
CA SER A 192 -0.12 -29.57 4.66
C SER A 192 -0.30 -29.81 3.15
N ASN A 193 -1.54 -29.94 2.66
CA ASN A 193 -1.82 -30.05 1.23
C ASN A 193 -1.71 -28.71 0.50
N ILE A 194 -2.00 -27.58 1.16
CA ILE A 194 -2.11 -26.28 0.53
C ILE A 194 -0.94 -25.33 0.84
N GLY A 195 -0.13 -25.62 1.88
CA GLY A 195 0.99 -24.78 2.29
C GLY A 195 2.30 -25.57 2.38
N ILE A 196 3.42 -24.85 2.33
CA ILE A 196 4.78 -25.32 2.56
C ILE A 196 5.29 -24.63 3.83
N GLY A 197 5.43 -25.38 4.92
CA GLY A 197 5.88 -24.90 6.22
C GLY A 197 6.14 -26.04 7.16
N ASP A 198 6.55 -25.75 8.39
CA ASP A 198 6.80 -26.72 9.45
C ASP A 198 5.53 -26.87 10.31
N ASN A 199 5.18 -28.10 10.65
CA ASN A 199 4.10 -28.42 11.57
C ASN A 199 4.58 -29.21 12.81
N SER A 200 5.89 -29.32 13.01
CA SER A 200 6.47 -30.11 14.12
C SER A 200 6.17 -29.54 15.51
N ASN A 201 5.89 -28.25 15.61
CA ASN A 201 5.62 -27.53 16.83
C ASN A 201 4.14 -27.10 16.99
N THR A 202 3.29 -27.47 16.04
CA THR A 202 1.86 -27.16 16.08
C THR A 202 1.05 -28.41 16.35
N PRO A 203 -0.02 -28.35 17.12
CA PRO A 203 -0.97 -29.45 17.20
C PRO A 203 -1.68 -29.61 15.84
N ASP A 204 -2.09 -30.84 15.55
CA ASP A 204 -2.86 -31.12 14.36
C ASP A 204 -2.07 -30.94 13.05
N ASP A 205 -2.70 -30.59 11.90
CA ASP A 205 -2.05 -30.43 10.60
C ASP A 205 -1.67 -28.97 10.29
N MET A 206 -1.78 -28.05 11.24
CA MET A 206 -1.45 -26.63 11.05
C MET A 206 0.05 -26.44 10.81
N ILE A 207 0.42 -25.51 9.91
CA ILE A 207 1.80 -25.13 9.67
C ILE A 207 2.10 -23.73 10.19
N ASP A 208 3.35 -23.52 10.60
CA ASP A 208 3.88 -22.25 11.12
C ASP A 208 3.65 -21.06 10.18
N LEU A 209 3.77 -21.29 8.86
CA LEU A 209 3.62 -20.25 7.84
C LEU A 209 2.30 -19.47 7.97
N PHE A 210 1.16 -20.18 8.10
CA PHE A 210 -0.13 -19.51 8.18
C PHE A 210 -0.35 -18.83 9.54
N LEU A 211 0.22 -19.38 10.62
CA LEU A 211 0.18 -18.73 11.94
C LEU A 211 0.96 -17.41 11.92
N GLN A 212 2.14 -17.43 11.28
CA GLN A 212 2.94 -16.22 11.11
C GLN A 212 2.21 -15.17 10.27
N TRP A 213 1.64 -15.57 9.12
CA TRP A 213 0.90 -14.64 8.27
C TRP A 213 -0.33 -14.04 8.94
N ASN A 214 -1.06 -14.84 9.72
CA ASN A 214 -2.21 -14.36 10.49
C ASN A 214 -1.81 -13.34 11.57
N ALA A 215 -0.60 -13.47 12.14
CA ALA A 215 -0.10 -12.54 13.14
C ALA A 215 0.48 -11.25 12.52
N GLU A 216 1.08 -11.35 11.32
CA GLU A 216 1.77 -10.24 10.67
C GLU A 216 0.86 -9.32 9.86
N ASP A 217 -0.27 -9.83 9.37
CA ASP A 217 -1.14 -9.11 8.45
C ASP A 217 -2.53 -8.89 9.08
N PRO A 218 -2.84 -7.67 9.51
CA PRO A 218 -4.10 -7.31 10.16
C PRO A 218 -5.32 -7.60 9.29
N VAL A 219 -6.46 -7.82 9.95
CA VAL A 219 -7.74 -8.08 9.26
C VAL A 219 -8.16 -6.87 8.43
N SER A 220 -8.32 -7.08 7.14
CA SER A 220 -8.73 -6.06 6.17
C SER A 220 -10.23 -5.73 6.25
N GLU A 221 -10.62 -4.55 5.78
CA GLU A 221 -12.04 -4.16 5.70
C GLU A 221 -12.84 -5.07 4.74
N ILE A 222 -12.20 -5.59 3.70
CA ILE A 222 -12.84 -6.56 2.78
C ILE A 222 -13.16 -7.88 3.49
N GLU A 223 -12.28 -8.37 4.34
CA GLU A 223 -12.55 -9.58 5.13
C GLU A 223 -13.75 -9.37 6.08
N LYS A 224 -13.80 -8.23 6.78
CA LYS A 224 -14.93 -7.87 7.65
C LYS A 224 -16.25 -7.81 6.87
N GLN A 225 -16.23 -7.12 5.71
CA GLN A 225 -17.39 -7.00 4.83
C GLN A 225 -17.89 -8.39 4.39
N ARG A 226 -16.98 -9.30 4.03
CA ARG A 226 -17.31 -10.68 3.66
C ARG A 226 -17.96 -11.44 4.81
N ASN A 227 -17.38 -11.37 6.00
CA ASN A 227 -17.89 -12.02 7.20
C ASN A 227 -19.31 -11.55 7.56
N ASP A 228 -19.53 -10.24 7.58
CA ASP A 228 -20.83 -9.62 7.88
C ASP A 228 -21.90 -9.97 6.83
N TYR A 229 -21.50 -10.04 5.55
CA TYR A 229 -22.39 -10.44 4.48
C TYR A 229 -22.86 -11.90 4.64
N HIS A 230 -21.92 -12.82 4.89
CA HIS A 230 -22.22 -14.24 4.95
C HIS A 230 -22.98 -14.67 6.19
N GLU A 231 -22.83 -14.00 7.32
CA GLU A 231 -23.66 -14.24 8.51
C GLU A 231 -25.13 -13.94 8.26
N ASN A 232 -25.43 -12.87 7.52
CA ASN A 232 -26.80 -12.37 7.37
C ASN A 232 -27.59 -13.11 6.27
N LEU A 233 -28.38 -14.10 6.64
CA LEU A 233 -29.21 -14.88 5.73
C LEU A 233 -30.28 -14.08 4.96
N SER A 234 -30.50 -12.79 5.30
CA SER A 234 -31.33 -11.90 4.49
C SER A 234 -30.64 -11.53 3.18
N ASN A 235 -29.31 -11.64 3.10
CA ASN A 235 -28.56 -11.49 1.87
C ASN A 235 -28.79 -12.71 0.97
N GLN A 236 -28.88 -12.48 -0.33
CA GLN A 236 -29.32 -13.52 -1.28
C GLN A 236 -28.42 -14.75 -1.29
N ASN A 237 -27.10 -14.58 -1.28
CA ASN A 237 -26.09 -15.62 -1.37
C ASN A 237 -25.23 -15.71 -0.10
N ALA A 238 -25.78 -15.38 1.05
CA ALA A 238 -25.13 -15.56 2.35
C ALA A 238 -25.26 -17.02 2.80
N GLN A 239 -24.27 -17.51 3.55
CA GLN A 239 -24.20 -18.91 4.01
C GLN A 239 -24.77 -19.12 5.43
N GLY A 240 -24.84 -18.05 6.26
CA GLY A 240 -25.32 -18.06 7.64
C GLY A 240 -24.19 -18.20 8.67
N ASN A 241 -22.95 -18.36 8.23
CA ASN A 241 -21.80 -18.57 9.10
C ASN A 241 -20.73 -17.48 8.92
N ARG A 242 -19.76 -17.46 9.84
CA ARG A 242 -18.64 -16.54 9.87
C ARG A 242 -17.32 -17.30 9.87
N ASN A 243 -16.25 -16.64 9.41
CA ASN A 243 -14.87 -17.08 9.61
C ASN A 243 -14.37 -16.51 10.96
N PRO A 244 -14.11 -17.35 11.98
CA PRO A 244 -13.75 -16.87 13.31
C PRO A 244 -12.39 -16.18 13.35
N PHE A 245 -11.48 -16.51 12.44
CA PHE A 245 -10.15 -15.91 12.39
C PHE A 245 -10.14 -14.50 11.80
N ILE A 246 -11.19 -14.10 11.07
CA ILE A 246 -11.45 -12.71 10.70
C ILE A 246 -12.00 -11.94 11.89
N ASP A 247 -12.90 -12.56 12.68
CA ASP A 247 -13.50 -11.89 13.83
C ASP A 247 -12.51 -11.67 14.99
N ASN A 248 -11.61 -12.64 15.17
CA ASN A 248 -10.49 -12.51 16.13
C ASN A 248 -9.31 -13.40 15.73
N PRO A 249 -8.28 -12.86 15.09
CA PRO A 249 -7.06 -13.59 14.72
C PRO A 249 -6.40 -14.36 15.86
N ARG A 250 -6.55 -13.86 17.10
CA ARG A 250 -6.03 -14.49 18.33
C ARG A 250 -6.53 -15.92 18.55
N LEU A 251 -7.69 -16.28 18.02
CA LEU A 251 -8.22 -17.65 18.10
C LEU A 251 -7.27 -18.66 17.46
N ALA A 252 -6.53 -18.31 16.39
CA ALA A 252 -5.54 -19.17 15.79
C ALA A 252 -4.37 -19.48 16.75
N THR A 253 -3.83 -18.46 17.42
CA THR A 253 -2.79 -18.63 18.46
C THR A 253 -3.32 -19.49 19.62
N ARG A 254 -4.58 -19.31 20.01
CA ARG A 254 -5.21 -20.08 21.09
C ARG A 254 -5.37 -21.56 20.75
N ILE A 255 -5.56 -21.89 19.47
CA ILE A 255 -5.74 -23.27 19.00
C ILE A 255 -4.39 -23.93 18.75
N TRP A 256 -3.51 -23.30 17.98
CA TRP A 256 -2.32 -23.95 17.44
C TRP A 256 -1.00 -23.41 18.01
N GLY A 257 -1.03 -22.37 18.84
CA GLY A 257 0.17 -21.69 19.29
C GLY A 257 0.75 -20.77 18.21
N GLY A 258 2.06 -20.64 18.18
CA GLY A 258 2.77 -19.75 17.25
C GLY A 258 2.77 -18.29 17.70
N PRO A 259 3.08 -17.36 16.78
CA PRO A 259 3.12 -15.94 17.08
C PRO A 259 1.79 -15.41 17.61
N GLU A 260 1.87 -14.45 18.51
CA GLU A 260 0.70 -13.80 19.07
C GLU A 260 -0.01 -12.95 18.02
N ALA A 261 -1.18 -13.38 17.57
CA ALA A 261 -2.03 -12.62 16.67
C ALA A 261 -2.88 -11.60 17.41
N GLU A 262 -3.41 -10.59 16.70
CA GLU A 262 -4.24 -9.53 17.27
C GLU A 262 -5.48 -10.09 18.01
N ASP A 263 -5.73 -9.60 19.23
CA ASP A 263 -6.96 -9.85 19.97
C ASP A 263 -7.95 -8.69 19.79
N ILE A 264 -8.70 -8.71 18.69
CA ILE A 264 -9.67 -7.65 18.35
C ILE A 264 -10.74 -7.50 19.44
N TRP A 265 -11.07 -8.58 20.16
CA TRP A 265 -12.09 -8.53 21.20
C TRP A 265 -11.56 -8.08 22.56
N GLY A 266 -10.23 -8.12 22.79
CA GLY A 266 -9.61 -7.77 24.06
C GLY A 266 -10.00 -8.70 25.22
N ILE A 267 -10.42 -9.93 24.93
CA ILE A 267 -10.85 -10.93 25.95
C ILE A 267 -9.72 -11.84 26.37
N TYR A 268 -8.70 -11.96 25.55
CA TYR A 268 -7.49 -12.70 25.89
C TYR A 268 -6.45 -11.67 26.35
N THR A 269 -6.41 -11.42 27.66
CA THR A 269 -5.44 -10.47 28.21
C THR A 269 -4.04 -10.87 27.78
N ASN A 270 -3.45 -10.07 26.90
CA ASN A 270 -2.03 -10.08 26.70
C ASN A 270 -1.42 -9.64 28.04
N SER A 271 -0.86 -10.58 28.79
CA SER A 271 -0.12 -10.26 30.01
C SER A 271 1.24 -9.64 29.72
N ASP A 272 1.56 -9.47 28.43
CA ASP A 272 2.80 -8.85 28.04
C ASP A 272 2.78 -7.34 28.30
N THR A 273 3.65 -6.93 29.18
CA THR A 273 3.89 -5.52 29.56
C THR A 273 5.36 -5.15 29.36
N GLU A 274 6.15 -6.08 28.84
CA GLU A 274 7.57 -5.85 28.56
C GLU A 274 7.71 -5.20 27.18
N ALA A 275 8.44 -4.11 27.13
CA ALA A 275 8.68 -3.42 25.87
C ALA A 275 9.88 -4.02 25.14
N PRO A 276 9.89 -4.04 23.79
CA PRO A 276 11.06 -4.46 23.02
C PRO A 276 12.34 -3.70 23.41
N THR A 277 13.47 -4.37 23.17
CA THR A 277 14.77 -3.69 23.29
C THR A 277 14.86 -2.53 22.30
N VAL A 278 15.60 -1.49 22.67
CA VAL A 278 15.83 -0.33 21.79
C VAL A 278 16.57 -0.77 20.52
N PRO A 279 16.13 -0.35 19.32
CA PRO A 279 16.89 -0.56 18.09
C PRO A 279 18.29 0.05 18.19
N THR A 280 19.31 -0.70 17.78
CA THR A 280 20.71 -0.28 17.87
C THR A 280 21.38 -0.25 16.50
N ASN A 281 22.56 0.35 16.41
CA ASN A 281 23.35 0.42 15.17
C ASN A 281 22.58 1.05 14.00
N LEU A 282 21.77 2.09 14.27
CA LEU A 282 21.10 2.85 13.21
C LEU A 282 22.18 3.49 12.32
N GLN A 283 22.11 3.22 11.02
CA GLN A 283 23.07 3.66 10.01
C GLN A 283 22.32 4.21 8.79
N ALA A 284 22.97 5.18 8.13
CA ALA A 284 22.54 5.71 6.84
C ALA A 284 23.48 5.23 5.74
N SER A 285 22.92 4.88 4.59
CA SER A 285 23.65 4.50 3.37
C SER A 285 22.93 5.01 2.13
N ASN A 286 23.51 4.84 0.95
CA ASN A 286 22.92 5.24 -0.33
C ASN A 286 22.30 6.65 -0.27
N ILE A 287 23.01 7.59 0.34
CA ILE A 287 22.54 8.97 0.48
C ILE A 287 22.52 9.60 -0.91
N THR A 288 21.36 10.13 -1.28
CA THR A 288 21.14 10.85 -2.54
C THR A 288 20.73 12.31 -2.25
N THR A 289 20.37 13.02 -3.28
CA THR A 289 19.79 14.37 -3.20
C THR A 289 18.41 14.35 -2.50
N PHE A 290 17.62 13.25 -2.66
CA PHE A 290 16.22 13.20 -2.22
C PHE A 290 15.87 11.99 -1.35
N SER A 291 16.83 11.11 -1.07
CA SER A 291 16.59 9.90 -0.29
C SER A 291 17.79 9.47 0.53
N ILE A 292 17.51 8.72 1.59
CA ILE A 292 18.49 8.10 2.48
C ILE A 292 17.99 6.71 2.83
N ASP A 293 18.83 5.69 2.66
CA ASP A 293 18.57 4.35 3.15
C ASP A 293 18.99 4.25 4.62
N LEU A 294 18.07 3.80 5.46
CA LEU A 294 18.31 3.52 6.87
C LEU A 294 18.36 2.02 7.11
N SER A 295 19.21 1.58 8.01
CA SER A 295 19.26 0.21 8.52
C SER A 295 19.66 0.19 9.99
N TRP A 296 19.18 -0.82 10.73
CA TRP A 296 19.48 -1.00 12.15
C TRP A 296 19.52 -2.47 12.54
N SER A 297 20.06 -2.75 13.74
CA SER A 297 20.00 -4.10 14.31
C SER A 297 18.61 -4.38 14.85
N ALA A 298 18.11 -5.59 14.59
CA ALA A 298 16.82 -6.05 15.09
C ALA A 298 16.73 -5.93 16.62
N SER A 299 15.59 -5.45 17.10
CA SER A 299 15.23 -5.52 18.52
C SER A 299 14.80 -6.94 18.88
N THR A 300 14.86 -7.26 20.17
CA THR A 300 14.35 -8.51 20.75
C THR A 300 13.27 -8.19 21.77
N ASP A 301 12.37 -9.13 21.94
CA ASP A 301 11.26 -9.04 22.89
C ASP A 301 10.92 -10.46 23.41
N ASN A 302 10.25 -10.55 24.55
CA ASN A 302 9.86 -11.84 25.16
C ASN A 302 8.73 -12.54 24.39
N VAL A 303 7.90 -11.79 23.66
CA VAL A 303 6.82 -12.32 22.81
C VAL A 303 7.16 -12.13 21.33
N GLY A 304 7.71 -10.98 20.95
CA GLY A 304 8.20 -10.72 19.61
C GLY A 304 7.96 -9.30 19.11
N VAL A 305 8.91 -8.80 18.32
CA VAL A 305 8.83 -7.47 17.69
C VAL A 305 8.02 -7.59 16.40
N THR A 306 7.01 -6.73 16.24
CA THR A 306 6.13 -6.73 15.07
C THR A 306 6.43 -5.62 14.07
N SER A 307 6.91 -4.46 14.54
CA SER A 307 7.19 -3.31 13.68
C SER A 307 8.19 -2.33 14.29
N TYR A 308 8.65 -1.44 13.44
CA TYR A 308 9.51 -0.29 13.80
C TYR A 308 8.86 0.98 13.30
N ASP A 309 8.79 1.99 14.16
CA ASP A 309 8.40 3.36 13.79
C ASP A 309 9.64 4.20 13.55
N ILE A 310 9.71 4.85 12.39
CA ILE A 310 10.80 5.72 11.98
C ILE A 310 10.41 7.17 12.19
N TYR A 311 11.24 7.89 12.91
CA TYR A 311 11.07 9.32 13.18
C TYR A 311 12.08 10.13 12.38
N VAL A 312 11.59 11.18 11.73
CA VAL A 312 12.39 12.16 11.00
C VAL A 312 12.20 13.52 11.65
N ASN A 313 13.30 14.13 12.13
CA ASN A 313 13.28 15.40 12.85
C ASN A 313 12.29 15.42 14.03
N GLY A 314 12.15 14.26 14.71
CA GLY A 314 11.28 14.09 15.87
C GLY A 314 9.80 13.80 15.56
N ASN A 315 9.41 13.74 14.28
CA ASN A 315 8.06 13.39 13.87
C ASN A 315 8.02 11.96 13.32
N LEU A 316 6.95 11.22 13.62
CA LEU A 316 6.71 9.92 13.03
C LEU A 316 6.51 10.07 11.51
N GLU A 317 7.33 9.41 10.73
CA GLU A 317 7.28 9.45 9.26
C GLU A 317 6.60 8.20 8.69
N VAL A 318 7.06 7.02 9.11
CA VAL A 318 6.60 5.75 8.56
C VAL A 318 6.85 4.60 9.53
N ALA A 319 6.10 3.50 9.40
CA ALA A 319 6.35 2.24 10.08
C ALA A 319 6.75 1.14 9.08
N THR A 320 7.56 0.18 9.53
CA THR A 320 7.99 -0.99 8.75
C THR A 320 8.13 -2.22 9.63
N SER A 321 7.97 -3.42 9.06
CA SER A 321 8.29 -4.69 9.73
C SER A 321 9.72 -5.17 9.48
N THR A 322 10.47 -4.48 8.62
CA THR A 322 11.86 -4.81 8.30
C THR A 322 12.84 -3.95 9.11
N THR A 323 14.10 -4.35 9.14
CA THR A 323 15.19 -3.61 9.80
C THR A 323 15.92 -2.64 8.88
N SER A 324 15.30 -2.28 7.77
CA SER A 324 15.79 -1.28 6.83
C SER A 324 14.64 -0.63 6.05
N ILE A 325 14.84 0.60 5.62
CA ILE A 325 13.87 1.37 4.83
C ILE A 325 14.57 2.50 4.07
N THR A 326 14.03 2.88 2.93
CA THR A 326 14.41 4.09 2.21
C THR A 326 13.47 5.24 2.57
N ILE A 327 14.00 6.32 3.09
CA ILE A 327 13.24 7.58 3.29
C ILE A 327 13.43 8.43 2.05
N SER A 328 12.35 8.76 1.37
CA SER A 328 12.32 9.51 0.10
C SER A 328 11.67 10.89 0.28
N ASN A 329 11.66 11.68 -0.79
CA ASN A 329 11.08 13.04 -0.84
C ASN A 329 11.75 14.02 0.15
N LEU A 330 13.01 13.79 0.45
CA LEU A 330 13.82 14.70 1.24
C LEU A 330 14.24 15.91 0.40
N LEU A 331 14.58 17.02 1.08
CA LEU A 331 15.09 18.21 0.40
C LEU A 331 16.60 18.07 0.16
N PRO A 332 17.14 18.63 -0.94
CA PRO A 332 18.56 18.71 -1.20
C PRO A 332 19.32 19.48 -0.11
N ASP A 333 20.60 19.13 0.05
CA ASP A 333 21.56 19.82 0.95
C ASP A 333 21.01 20.09 2.37
N SER A 334 20.12 19.21 2.87
CA SER A 334 19.34 19.39 4.10
C SER A 334 19.75 18.41 5.18
N ASN A 335 19.81 18.88 6.43
CA ASN A 335 20.11 18.05 7.60
C ASN A 335 18.84 17.37 8.11
N TYR A 336 18.97 16.08 8.45
CA TYR A 336 17.91 15.26 9.04
C TYR A 336 18.44 14.51 10.25
N SER A 337 17.59 14.37 11.25
CA SER A 337 17.84 13.57 12.44
C SER A 337 16.86 12.39 12.42
N PHE A 338 17.37 11.17 12.38
CA PHE A 338 16.59 9.94 12.34
C PHE A 338 16.64 9.22 13.67
N ALA A 339 15.51 8.66 14.09
CA ALA A 339 15.44 7.76 15.23
C ALA A 339 14.41 6.66 14.95
N VAL A 340 14.59 5.50 15.57
CA VAL A 340 13.73 4.33 15.38
C VAL A 340 13.33 3.80 16.75
N LEU A 341 12.06 3.40 16.91
CA LEU A 341 11.59 2.58 18.03
C LEU A 341 10.99 1.27 17.52
N ALA A 342 10.97 0.26 18.39
CA ALA A 342 10.35 -1.03 18.11
C ALA A 342 9.00 -1.14 18.83
N LYS A 343 8.09 -1.89 18.23
CA LYS A 343 6.78 -2.27 18.81
C LYS A 343 6.62 -3.78 18.82
N ASP A 344 6.00 -4.31 19.87
CA ASP A 344 5.54 -5.69 19.95
C ASP A 344 4.05 -5.81 19.56
N ILE A 345 3.52 -7.03 19.68
CA ILE A 345 2.12 -7.31 19.37
C ILE A 345 1.15 -6.78 20.45
N ALA A 346 1.63 -6.61 21.68
CA ALA A 346 0.86 -6.02 22.78
C ALA A 346 0.80 -4.50 22.72
N ASN A 347 1.45 -3.89 21.71
CA ASN A 347 1.66 -2.45 21.54
C ASN A 347 2.56 -1.81 22.62
N ASN A 348 3.38 -2.60 23.33
CA ASN A 348 4.44 -1.98 24.09
C ASN A 348 5.50 -1.42 23.12
N VAL A 349 6.07 -0.27 23.48
CA VAL A 349 7.03 0.43 22.62
C VAL A 349 8.37 0.59 23.32
N SER A 350 9.44 0.36 22.60
CA SER A 350 10.78 0.64 23.10
C SER A 350 11.01 2.14 23.29
N GLN A 351 12.10 2.51 23.94
CA GLN A 351 12.63 3.86 23.80
C GLN A 351 13.14 4.08 22.37
N LEU A 352 13.22 5.33 21.93
CA LEU A 352 13.85 5.69 20.67
C LEU A 352 15.34 5.30 20.67
N SER A 353 15.83 4.88 19.52
CA SER A 353 17.27 4.69 19.29
C SER A 353 18.05 6.00 19.55
N THR A 354 19.36 5.91 19.70
CA THR A 354 20.23 7.09 19.60
C THR A 354 19.96 7.75 18.23
N PRO A 355 19.69 9.07 18.20
CA PRO A 355 19.48 9.77 16.94
C PRO A 355 20.70 9.68 16.02
N LEU A 356 20.45 9.51 14.74
CA LEU A 356 21.42 9.56 13.67
C LEU A 356 21.23 10.83 12.87
N ASP A 357 22.19 11.73 12.96
CA ASP A 357 22.19 12.96 12.16
C ASP A 357 22.93 12.72 10.84
N THR A 358 22.32 13.09 9.73
CA THR A 358 22.92 12.98 8.41
C THR A 358 22.35 14.05 7.47
N LYS A 359 22.94 14.18 6.30
CA LYS A 359 22.62 15.24 5.35
C LYS A 359 22.45 14.66 3.96
N THR A 360 21.41 15.07 3.23
CA THR A 360 21.24 14.76 1.80
C THR A 360 22.31 15.41 0.95
N LEU A 361 22.59 14.83 -0.21
CA LEU A 361 23.54 15.42 -1.16
C LEU A 361 23.01 16.75 -1.69
N LYS A 362 23.94 17.63 -2.04
CA LYS A 362 23.61 18.84 -2.77
C LYS A 362 23.18 18.45 -4.18
N ASP A 363 22.17 19.13 -4.69
CA ASP A 363 21.85 19.05 -6.10
C ASP A 363 22.89 19.81 -6.93
N ILE A 364 23.45 19.15 -7.92
CA ILE A 364 24.44 19.68 -8.87
C ILE A 364 24.02 19.45 -10.32
N GLU A 365 22.83 18.91 -10.56
CA GLU A 365 22.32 18.63 -11.88
C GLU A 365 21.64 19.89 -12.44
N PRO A 366 22.06 20.40 -13.60
CA PRO A 366 21.41 21.56 -14.18
C PRO A 366 20.13 21.16 -14.92
N PRO A 367 19.16 22.09 -15.04
CA PRO A 367 17.96 21.88 -15.85
C PRO A 367 18.27 21.55 -17.31
N THR A 368 17.32 20.97 -18.00
CA THR A 368 17.39 20.79 -19.46
C THR A 368 17.42 22.15 -20.14
N ILE A 369 18.12 22.21 -21.29
CA ILE A 369 18.24 23.44 -22.09
C ILE A 369 16.87 23.81 -22.67
N PRO A 370 16.41 25.07 -22.54
CA PRO A 370 15.19 25.53 -23.19
C PRO A 370 15.21 25.29 -24.70
N GLN A 371 14.12 24.74 -25.24
CA GLN A 371 13.99 24.36 -26.64
C GLN A 371 12.92 25.18 -27.35
N ASN A 372 12.91 25.16 -28.69
CA ASN A 372 11.86 25.71 -29.54
C ASN A 372 11.60 27.20 -29.28
N LEU A 373 12.66 28.01 -29.15
CA LEU A 373 12.52 29.44 -29.00
C LEU A 373 11.80 30.04 -30.20
N VAL A 374 10.77 30.82 -29.94
CA VAL A 374 9.97 31.54 -30.94
C VAL A 374 9.93 33.03 -30.59
N ILE A 375 10.16 33.87 -31.61
CA ILE A 375 9.97 35.32 -31.53
C ILE A 375 8.64 35.66 -32.16
N SER A 376 7.88 36.55 -31.54
CA SER A 376 6.55 37.00 -31.99
C SER A 376 6.25 38.43 -31.53
N ASN A 377 5.21 39.01 -32.11
CA ASN A 377 4.69 40.35 -31.77
C ASN A 377 5.75 41.45 -31.82
N GLU A 378 6.60 41.38 -32.86
CA GLU A 378 7.66 42.35 -33.12
C GLU A 378 7.05 43.75 -33.40
N THR A 379 7.56 44.73 -32.66
CA THR A 379 7.27 46.16 -32.86
C THR A 379 8.57 46.91 -33.07
N GLU A 380 8.51 48.21 -33.12
CA GLU A 380 9.73 49.06 -33.26
C GLU A 380 10.62 49.08 -32.03
N SER A 381 10.13 48.60 -30.86
CA SER A 381 10.89 48.65 -29.60
C SER A 381 10.70 47.40 -28.71
N THR A 382 9.92 46.41 -29.17
CA THR A 382 9.62 45.20 -28.36
C THR A 382 9.49 43.98 -29.25
N PHE A 383 9.69 42.79 -28.65
CA PHE A 383 9.21 41.52 -29.15
C PHE A 383 8.97 40.55 -27.97
N ILE A 384 8.14 39.52 -28.21
CA ILE A 384 7.89 38.46 -27.25
C ILE A 384 8.79 37.27 -27.64
N ILE A 385 9.44 36.69 -26.64
CA ILE A 385 10.21 35.45 -26.69
C ILE A 385 9.40 34.39 -25.94
N SER A 386 9.19 33.22 -26.54
CA SER A 386 8.60 32.06 -25.88
C SER A 386 9.42 30.82 -26.17
N TRP A 387 9.35 29.82 -25.30
CA TRP A 387 10.10 28.57 -25.39
C TRP A 387 9.34 27.44 -24.69
N ASP A 388 9.76 26.20 -24.92
CA ASP A 388 9.23 25.03 -24.21
C ASP A 388 9.79 24.95 -22.79
N ALA A 389 8.99 24.47 -21.85
CA ALA A 389 9.38 24.29 -20.46
C ALA A 389 10.59 23.38 -20.33
N SER A 390 11.59 23.80 -19.56
CA SER A 390 12.69 22.95 -19.14
C SER A 390 12.24 22.02 -17.99
N THR A 391 12.91 20.89 -17.87
CA THR A 391 12.72 19.94 -16.77
C THR A 391 13.98 19.82 -15.94
N ASP A 392 13.82 19.47 -14.67
CA ASP A 392 14.90 19.28 -13.73
C ASP A 392 14.53 18.22 -12.70
N ASN A 393 15.51 17.62 -12.00
CA ASN A 393 15.32 16.67 -10.92
C ASN A 393 14.78 17.34 -9.63
N THR A 394 15.01 18.65 -9.45
CA THR A 394 14.40 19.48 -8.39
C THR A 394 13.21 20.26 -8.97
N LYS A 395 13.44 21.45 -9.41
CA LYS A 395 12.46 22.28 -10.09
C LYS A 395 13.16 23.43 -10.78
N VAL A 396 12.71 23.76 -11.99
CA VAL A 396 13.14 24.98 -12.67
C VAL A 396 12.59 26.20 -11.92
N GLY A 397 13.47 27.04 -11.41
CA GLY A 397 13.15 28.22 -10.62
C GLY A 397 12.90 29.45 -11.49
N ILE A 398 13.76 29.68 -12.49
CA ILE A 398 13.73 30.88 -13.33
C ILE A 398 14.41 30.62 -14.67
N TYR A 399 14.07 31.39 -15.67
CA TYR A 399 14.78 31.49 -16.94
C TYR A 399 15.51 32.81 -17.04
N GLU A 400 16.76 32.80 -17.49
CA GLU A 400 17.55 33.99 -17.83
C GLU A 400 17.58 34.20 -19.35
N ILE A 401 17.24 35.41 -19.77
CA ILE A 401 17.14 35.81 -21.17
C ILE A 401 18.36 36.65 -21.55
N TYR A 402 19.04 36.29 -22.64
CA TYR A 402 20.22 36.94 -23.16
C TYR A 402 19.92 37.55 -24.51
N LEU A 403 20.30 38.81 -24.68
CA LEU A 403 20.34 39.51 -25.96
C LEU A 403 21.81 39.84 -26.28
N ASP A 404 22.27 39.43 -27.47
CA ASP A 404 23.64 39.61 -27.91
C ASP A 404 24.70 39.20 -26.91
N ASP A 405 24.47 38.02 -26.27
CA ASP A 405 25.31 37.42 -25.22
C ASP A 405 25.33 38.17 -23.88
N VAL A 406 24.48 39.16 -23.69
CA VAL A 406 24.35 39.94 -22.44
C VAL A 406 23.05 39.56 -21.73
N LEU A 407 23.13 39.27 -20.43
CA LEU A 407 21.91 39.04 -19.60
C LEU A 407 21.01 40.28 -19.69
N TYR A 408 19.82 40.08 -20.20
CA TYR A 408 18.87 41.16 -20.46
C TYR A 408 17.72 41.16 -19.46
N GLY A 409 17.27 39.99 -19.02
CA GLY A 409 16.17 39.85 -18.06
C GLY A 409 15.96 38.43 -17.60
N SER A 410 14.92 38.22 -16.83
CA SER A 410 14.54 36.90 -16.33
C SER A 410 13.01 36.74 -16.30
N SER A 411 12.53 35.48 -16.35
CA SER A 411 11.12 35.11 -16.29
C SER A 411 10.92 33.84 -15.47
N ASN A 412 9.84 33.76 -14.71
CA ASN A 412 9.42 32.53 -14.02
C ASN A 412 8.48 31.67 -14.93
N ASN A 413 8.16 32.15 -16.12
CA ASN A 413 7.31 31.47 -17.09
C ASN A 413 8.09 31.30 -18.42
N GLU A 414 7.58 30.47 -19.30
CA GLU A 414 8.15 30.13 -20.61
C GLU A 414 7.95 31.23 -21.65
N MET A 415 7.84 32.46 -21.20
CA MET A 415 7.64 33.64 -22.03
C MET A 415 8.27 34.89 -21.37
N PHE A 416 8.83 35.77 -22.23
CA PHE A 416 9.39 37.06 -21.80
C PHE A 416 9.15 38.13 -22.87
N THR A 417 8.78 39.35 -22.46
CA THR A 417 8.68 40.49 -23.35
C THR A 417 9.95 41.36 -23.24
N ALA A 418 10.74 41.40 -24.29
CA ALA A 418 11.86 42.32 -24.40
C ALA A 418 11.36 43.70 -24.83
N ASN A 419 11.70 44.77 -24.04
CA ASN A 419 11.19 46.13 -24.21
C ASN A 419 12.37 47.13 -24.31
N GLY A 420 12.14 48.30 -24.90
CA GLY A 420 13.16 49.35 -24.99
C GLY A 420 14.28 49.04 -25.99
N LEU A 421 14.00 48.19 -26.96
CA LEU A 421 14.89 47.82 -28.01
C LEU A 421 15.02 48.96 -29.08
N ALA A 422 16.16 48.99 -29.77
CA ALA A 422 16.34 49.94 -30.92
C ALA A 422 15.53 49.50 -32.14
N PRO A 423 14.89 50.42 -32.86
CA PRO A 423 14.13 50.10 -34.09
C PRO A 423 15.03 49.52 -35.17
N SER A 424 14.46 48.68 -36.05
CA SER A 424 15.13 48.06 -37.19
C SER A 424 16.44 47.33 -36.81
N THR A 425 16.47 46.74 -35.59
CA THR A 425 17.65 46.12 -35.05
C THR A 425 17.41 44.61 -34.86
N THR A 426 18.37 43.79 -35.25
CA THR A 426 18.32 42.35 -35.03
C THR A 426 19.16 42.02 -33.78
N TYR A 427 18.57 41.27 -32.89
CA TYR A 427 19.19 40.78 -31.64
C TYR A 427 19.31 39.26 -31.70
N LYS A 428 20.47 38.74 -31.30
CA LYS A 428 20.66 37.32 -31.03
C LYS A 428 20.01 37.01 -29.68
N VAL A 429 18.99 36.13 -29.68
CA VAL A 429 18.22 35.77 -28.46
C VAL A 429 18.60 34.37 -28.05
N GLN A 430 18.95 34.20 -26.78
CA GLN A 430 19.15 32.90 -26.12
C GLN A 430 18.55 32.90 -24.76
N VAL A 431 18.17 31.73 -24.26
CA VAL A 431 17.58 31.53 -22.94
C VAL A 431 18.30 30.36 -22.28
N LEU A 432 18.52 30.44 -20.97
CA LEU A 432 18.91 29.30 -20.15
C LEU A 432 17.94 29.15 -18.98
N ALA A 433 17.83 27.95 -18.45
CA ALA A 433 17.07 27.63 -17.25
C ALA A 433 17.99 27.57 -16.03
N VAL A 434 17.46 27.98 -14.89
CA VAL A 434 18.13 27.92 -13.58
C VAL A 434 17.18 27.20 -12.63
N ASP A 435 17.67 26.20 -11.91
CA ASP A 435 16.89 25.51 -10.88
C ASP A 435 16.74 26.32 -9.58
N GLU A 436 16.01 25.78 -8.61
CA GLU A 436 15.79 26.45 -7.32
C GLU A 436 17.07 26.52 -6.45
N VAL A 437 18.12 25.71 -6.74
CA VAL A 437 19.38 25.71 -6.00
C VAL A 437 20.51 26.44 -6.72
N GLY A 438 20.27 26.95 -7.94
CA GLY A 438 21.15 27.83 -8.68
C GLY A 438 22.03 27.14 -9.75
N ASN A 439 21.78 25.86 -10.09
CA ASN A 439 22.46 25.24 -11.24
C ASN A 439 21.83 25.80 -12.53
N LYS A 440 22.68 26.04 -13.53
CA LYS A 440 22.27 26.65 -14.80
C LYS A 440 22.45 25.66 -15.95
N SER A 441 21.44 25.58 -16.80
CA SER A 441 21.56 24.88 -18.09
C SER A 441 22.56 25.58 -19.01
N ALA A 442 22.94 24.92 -20.10
CA ALA A 442 23.55 25.64 -21.21
C ALA A 442 22.53 26.58 -21.86
N LEU A 443 23.01 27.58 -22.58
CA LEU A 443 22.17 28.45 -23.38
C LEU A 443 21.49 27.67 -24.53
N SER A 444 20.27 28.05 -24.84
CA SER A 444 19.50 27.52 -25.96
C SER A 444 20.21 27.77 -27.31
N THR A 445 19.78 27.04 -28.34
CA THR A 445 20.10 27.40 -29.72
C THR A 445 19.63 28.85 -29.95
N PRO A 446 20.55 29.74 -30.50
CA PRO A 446 20.18 31.12 -30.72
C PRO A 446 19.11 31.28 -31.82
N VAL A 447 18.19 32.21 -31.61
CA VAL A 447 17.24 32.69 -32.61
C VAL A 447 17.43 34.19 -32.80
N ASN A 448 17.07 34.73 -33.97
CA ASN A 448 17.13 36.17 -34.21
C ASN A 448 15.76 36.80 -34.04
N GLY A 449 15.67 37.82 -33.16
CA GLY A 449 14.52 38.70 -33.05
C GLY A 449 14.81 40.04 -33.66
N THR A 450 13.97 40.50 -34.61
CA THR A 450 14.20 41.78 -35.31
C THR A 450 13.02 42.75 -35.05
N THR A 451 13.33 43.90 -34.51
CA THR A 451 12.36 44.98 -34.33
C THR A 451 11.95 45.61 -35.67
N THR A 452 10.71 46.05 -35.76
CA THR A 452 10.22 46.68 -36.98
C THR A 452 10.73 48.10 -37.14
N ASN A 453 10.58 48.67 -38.36
CA ASN A 453 10.86 50.07 -38.61
C ASN A 453 9.91 50.96 -37.82
N GLY A 454 10.41 51.98 -37.16
CA GLY A 454 9.58 53.04 -36.60
C GLY A 454 8.78 53.73 -37.71
N SER A 455 7.46 53.82 -37.61
CA SER A 455 6.67 54.68 -38.49
C SER A 455 7.12 56.12 -38.27
N ALA A 456 7.84 56.68 -39.20
CA ALA A 456 8.02 58.13 -39.25
C ALA A 456 6.64 58.76 -39.44
N THR A 457 6.04 59.26 -38.34
CA THR A 457 4.92 60.19 -38.47
C THR A 457 5.47 61.42 -39.19
N ALA A 458 5.20 61.54 -40.49
CA ALA A 458 5.44 62.77 -41.20
C ALA A 458 4.60 63.88 -40.51
N THR A 459 5.31 64.72 -39.77
CA THR A 459 4.71 65.98 -39.33
C THR A 459 4.59 66.88 -40.54
N GLU A 460 3.45 66.89 -41.20
CA GLU A 460 3.19 67.96 -42.19
C GLU A 460 3.21 69.29 -41.46
N LEU A 461 4.28 70.04 -41.77
CA LEU A 461 4.36 71.47 -41.46
C LEU A 461 3.46 72.21 -42.46
N PHE A 462 2.29 72.72 -42.00
CA PHE A 462 1.55 73.79 -42.66
C PHE A 462 1.84 75.11 -41.98
#